data_3f9437531048c0633143c5d6b23b5e0f
#
_entry.id   3f9437531048c0633143c5d6b23b5e0f
#
_cell.length_a   1.000
_cell.length_b   1.000
_cell.length_c   1.000
_cell.angle_alpha   90.00
_cell.angle_beta   90.00
_cell.angle_gamma   90.00
#
_symmetry.space_group_name_H-M   'P 1'
#
loop_
_entity.id
_entity.type
_entity.pdbx_description
1 polymer ?
#
loop_
_entity_poly.entity_id
_entity_poly.type
_entity_poly.pdbx_seq_one_letter_code
_entity_poly.pdbx_strand_id
1 'polypeptide(L)'
;NLKRLTEGGSVEAFYNQTYEGDGITQQLAAQIGSTLGADGFATFTAEWRQADPTSRSVQRPDAAEAAAAGYPNVPNPAQIWGSPEVNRDFKMIANLGVSGENIDYYLFGNVASRDVDGGFYYRNPTSRAGVYSLDGGATLAIGNLGGAACPSIALRNAAGALIPFATVNAQVRALPSNCYTFLSLLPGGFTPRFGGIVRDAALTGGAKGEWNNGIRYDFSASRGQSEVDFYMLNTINASLGPNQPADLTFRPGSNVQTETNFNADFARSVETGFTAFPMNLAAGLEWREEEFEVRNGDQASFEVGPLAPQGFLIGSNGFPGFNPRQSGVFSRSNWAAYFDAEANFTEAFLLQGAVRFEDFEDFGNTTNWKLAARWQVTDALAFRGAVSTGFRAPTPGQSNVTQVSTSFIGGELRDTATLAPTNPISQRFGGRQLQPEEAQSIAGGLVFSQDSWLVTVDAYRIKVEDRLAQTGNFTITDAIRAELVAQGITDALSFNSVRFFTNDFDTTTSGIDLVASYGMPMWGGETNFALAFNWTETEVDRFNPAVTSEARVFILENALPNTKGNFNINHQNGAWRFNLRFSHYGSFFED
;
A
#
# COMPACT_ATOMS: atom_id res chain seq x y z
N ASN A 1 18.26 -10.04 -7.19
CA ASN A 1 19.27 -10.29 -8.25
C ASN A 1 18.60 -10.23 -9.61
N LEU A 2 19.05 -9.31 -10.48
CA LEU A 2 18.60 -9.23 -11.86
C LEU A 2 19.19 -10.40 -12.67
N LYS A 3 18.38 -11.00 -13.53
CA LYS A 3 18.87 -12.06 -14.42
C LYS A 3 19.85 -11.50 -15.45
N ARG A 4 20.91 -12.26 -15.74
CA ARG A 4 21.92 -11.97 -16.76
C ARG A 4 21.96 -13.15 -17.72
N LEU A 5 21.36 -12.98 -18.88
CA LEU A 5 21.39 -13.97 -19.94
C LEU A 5 22.17 -13.38 -21.11
N THR A 6 23.16 -14.14 -21.61
CA THR A 6 23.96 -13.78 -22.78
C THR A 6 23.44 -14.43 -24.05
N GLU A 7 22.55 -15.43 -23.92
CA GLU A 7 21.96 -16.14 -25.06
C GLU A 7 20.65 -16.83 -24.65
N GLY A 8 19.86 -17.19 -25.64
CA GLY A 8 18.63 -17.97 -25.45
C GLY A 8 17.46 -17.15 -24.93
N GLY A 9 16.40 -17.85 -24.60
CA GLY A 9 15.19 -17.26 -24.09
C GLY A 9 14.19 -18.31 -23.61
N SER A 10 13.11 -17.84 -22.99
CA SER A 10 12.00 -18.66 -22.55
C SER A 10 10.68 -17.96 -22.79
N VAL A 11 9.64 -18.74 -23.03
CA VAL A 11 8.25 -18.28 -23.05
C VAL A 11 7.49 -19.14 -22.05
N GLU A 12 6.70 -18.50 -21.22
CA GLU A 12 5.85 -19.12 -20.21
C GLU A 12 4.41 -18.67 -20.39
N ALA A 13 3.48 -19.60 -20.42
CA ALA A 13 2.06 -19.35 -20.46
C ALA A 13 1.42 -19.95 -19.21
N PHE A 14 0.59 -19.17 -18.55
CA PHE A 14 -0.13 -19.58 -17.36
C PHE A 14 -1.63 -19.36 -17.56
N TYR A 15 -2.42 -20.36 -17.19
CA TYR A 15 -3.88 -20.30 -17.13
C TYR A 15 -4.34 -20.83 -15.79
N ASN A 16 -5.25 -20.10 -15.15
CA ASN A 16 -5.88 -20.52 -13.92
C ASN A 16 -7.36 -20.16 -13.94
N GLN A 17 -8.17 -20.99 -13.31
CA GLN A 17 -9.59 -20.77 -13.08
C GLN A 17 -9.95 -21.42 -11.75
N THR A 18 -10.85 -20.80 -10.98
CA THR A 18 -11.38 -21.45 -9.77
C THR A 18 -12.32 -22.58 -10.18
N TYR A 19 -12.52 -23.57 -9.31
CA TYR A 19 -13.47 -24.66 -9.57
C TYR A 19 -14.94 -24.20 -9.59
N GLU A 20 -15.22 -22.97 -9.12
CA GLU A 20 -16.53 -22.33 -9.23
C GLU A 20 -16.78 -21.70 -10.61
N GLY A 21 -15.77 -21.69 -11.47
CA GLY A 21 -15.88 -21.23 -12.85
C GLY A 21 -15.63 -19.73 -13.06
N ASP A 22 -15.25 -18.99 -12.02
CA ASP A 22 -14.85 -17.56 -12.09
C ASP A 22 -13.34 -17.39 -11.91
N GLY A 23 -12.84 -16.15 -11.91
CA GLY A 23 -11.45 -15.81 -11.65
C GLY A 23 -10.48 -16.33 -12.70
N ILE A 24 -10.91 -16.43 -13.96
CA ILE A 24 -10.02 -16.82 -15.05
C ILE A 24 -8.84 -15.84 -15.09
N THR A 25 -7.64 -16.41 -14.98
CA THR A 25 -6.39 -15.65 -15.10
C THR A 25 -5.59 -16.21 -16.26
N GLN A 26 -5.16 -15.31 -17.14
CA GLN A 26 -4.28 -15.60 -18.27
C GLN A 26 -3.02 -14.76 -18.14
N GLN A 27 -1.86 -15.37 -18.31
CA GLN A 27 -0.58 -14.69 -18.27
C GLN A 27 0.34 -15.27 -19.34
N LEU A 28 1.07 -14.38 -20.01
CA LEU A 28 2.12 -14.72 -20.96
C LEU A 28 3.37 -13.94 -20.57
N ALA A 29 4.48 -14.65 -20.35
CA ALA A 29 5.76 -14.04 -20.07
C ALA A 29 6.79 -14.53 -21.10
N ALA A 30 7.65 -13.64 -21.54
CA ALA A 30 8.75 -13.95 -22.43
C ALA A 30 10.03 -13.30 -21.94
N GLN A 31 11.13 -14.00 -22.07
CA GLN A 31 12.46 -13.52 -21.73
C GLN A 31 13.42 -13.88 -22.85
N ILE A 32 14.33 -12.96 -23.17
CA ILE A 32 15.40 -13.17 -24.13
C ILE A 32 16.71 -12.58 -23.62
N GLY A 33 17.80 -13.27 -23.83
CA GLY A 33 19.15 -12.82 -23.56
C GLY A 33 19.97 -12.78 -24.84
N SER A 34 20.87 -11.82 -24.90
CA SER A 34 21.84 -11.67 -25.99
C SER A 34 23.17 -11.14 -25.45
N THR A 35 24.25 -11.46 -26.13
CA THR A 35 25.52 -10.78 -25.91
C THR A 35 25.45 -9.33 -26.37
N LEU A 36 26.16 -8.44 -25.68
CA LEU A 36 26.36 -7.04 -26.05
C LEU A 36 27.85 -6.77 -26.20
N GLY A 37 28.35 -6.76 -27.46
CA GLY A 37 29.77 -6.75 -27.72
C GLY A 37 30.44 -8.08 -27.34
N ALA A 38 31.74 -8.03 -26.97
CA ALA A 38 32.53 -9.22 -26.60
C ALA A 38 32.24 -9.66 -25.14
N ASP A 39 32.09 -8.71 -24.22
CA ASP A 39 32.06 -8.94 -22.78
C ASP A 39 30.79 -8.37 -22.09
N GLY A 40 29.73 -8.17 -22.88
CA GLY A 40 28.48 -7.62 -22.37
C GLY A 40 27.30 -8.56 -22.49
N PHE A 41 26.22 -8.20 -21.82
CA PHE A 41 24.93 -8.88 -21.85
C PHE A 41 23.78 -7.90 -21.98
N ALA A 42 22.70 -8.36 -22.60
CA ALA A 42 21.42 -7.67 -22.64
C ALA A 42 20.30 -8.70 -22.38
N THR A 43 19.55 -8.51 -21.30
CA THR A 43 18.43 -9.37 -20.94
C THR A 43 17.16 -8.54 -20.95
N PHE A 44 16.13 -8.99 -21.69
CA PHE A 44 14.81 -8.38 -21.73
C PHE A 44 13.77 -9.38 -21.26
N THR A 45 12.84 -8.91 -20.45
CA THR A 45 11.68 -9.69 -19.98
C THR A 45 10.42 -8.86 -20.20
N ALA A 46 9.38 -9.47 -20.75
CA ALA A 46 8.06 -8.87 -20.87
C ALA A 46 7.00 -9.84 -20.31
N GLU A 47 6.00 -9.29 -19.65
CA GLU A 47 4.88 -10.03 -19.09
C GLU A 47 3.57 -9.29 -19.41
N TRP A 48 2.57 -10.06 -19.83
CA TRP A 48 1.19 -9.61 -19.93
C TRP A 48 0.30 -10.51 -19.09
N ARG A 49 -0.68 -9.90 -18.41
CA ARG A 49 -1.65 -10.60 -17.58
C ARG A 49 -3.02 -9.94 -17.67
N GLN A 50 -4.06 -10.77 -17.63
CA GLN A 50 -5.46 -10.39 -17.46
C GLN A 50 -6.11 -11.34 -16.43
N ALA A 51 -7.05 -10.83 -15.62
CA ALA A 51 -7.76 -11.68 -14.66
C ALA A 51 -9.20 -11.20 -14.49
N ASP A 52 -10.14 -12.14 -14.59
CA ASP A 52 -11.53 -11.90 -14.27
C ASP A 52 -11.72 -11.82 -12.74
N PRO A 53 -12.74 -11.09 -12.27
CA PRO A 53 -13.05 -11.02 -10.84
C PRO A 53 -13.57 -12.36 -10.32
N THR A 54 -13.44 -12.55 -9.00
CA THR A 54 -14.12 -13.64 -8.28
C THR A 54 -15.25 -13.09 -7.43
N SER A 55 -16.27 -13.89 -7.14
CA SER A 55 -17.32 -13.50 -6.20
C SER A 55 -17.93 -14.72 -5.50
N ARG A 56 -18.10 -14.59 -4.19
CA ARG A 56 -18.91 -15.51 -3.35
C ARG A 56 -19.98 -14.70 -2.61
N SER A 57 -20.30 -13.51 -3.13
CA SER A 57 -21.27 -12.60 -2.53
C SER A 57 -22.69 -13.14 -2.66
N VAL A 58 -23.48 -12.92 -1.62
CA VAL A 58 -24.92 -13.20 -1.58
C VAL A 58 -25.69 -11.89 -1.61
N GLN A 59 -26.98 -11.96 -1.94
CA GLN A 59 -27.81 -10.76 -1.97
C GLN A 59 -27.91 -10.10 -0.59
N ARG A 60 -27.74 -8.79 -0.55
CA ARG A 60 -27.90 -8.00 0.67
C ARG A 60 -29.37 -7.94 1.10
N PRO A 61 -29.67 -8.02 2.41
CA PRO A 61 -31.05 -7.94 2.92
C PRO A 61 -31.78 -6.67 2.49
N ASP A 62 -31.10 -5.51 2.54
CA ASP A 62 -31.67 -4.21 2.18
C ASP A 62 -31.95 -4.09 0.66
N ALA A 63 -31.14 -4.72 -0.19
CA ALA A 63 -31.39 -4.79 -1.62
C ALA A 63 -32.54 -5.74 -1.94
N ALA A 64 -32.63 -6.87 -1.22
CA ALA A 64 -33.74 -7.81 -1.34
C ALA A 64 -35.09 -7.15 -0.91
N GLU A 65 -35.09 -6.36 0.17
CA GLU A 65 -36.26 -5.57 0.61
C GLU A 65 -36.71 -4.59 -0.48
N ALA A 66 -35.80 -3.85 -1.08
CA ALA A 66 -36.12 -2.91 -2.16
C ALA A 66 -36.67 -3.65 -3.38
N ALA A 67 -36.05 -4.77 -3.80
CA ALA A 67 -36.54 -5.59 -4.90
C ALA A 67 -37.95 -6.15 -4.64
N ALA A 68 -38.22 -6.64 -3.41
CA ALA A 68 -39.53 -7.13 -3.01
C ALA A 68 -40.61 -6.02 -2.99
N ALA A 69 -40.22 -4.77 -2.70
CA ALA A 69 -41.08 -3.60 -2.79
C ALA A 69 -41.30 -3.11 -4.25
N GLY A 70 -40.74 -3.81 -5.25
CA GLY A 70 -40.91 -3.56 -6.66
C GLY A 70 -39.99 -2.48 -7.25
N TYR A 71 -38.92 -2.08 -6.56
CA TYR A 71 -37.90 -1.18 -7.14
C TYR A 71 -37.20 -1.88 -8.31
N PRO A 72 -37.22 -1.27 -9.51
CA PRO A 72 -36.68 -1.92 -10.71
C PRO A 72 -35.15 -1.85 -10.75
N ASN A 73 -34.52 -2.79 -11.44
CA ASN A 73 -33.07 -2.81 -11.70
C ASN A 73 -32.20 -2.88 -10.42
N VAL A 74 -32.73 -3.41 -9.32
CA VAL A 74 -31.91 -3.72 -8.15
C VAL A 74 -30.93 -4.84 -8.53
N PRO A 75 -29.60 -4.63 -8.45
CA PRO A 75 -28.62 -5.67 -8.79
C PRO A 75 -28.73 -6.89 -7.85
N ASN A 76 -28.41 -8.08 -8.37
CA ASN A 76 -28.38 -9.30 -7.57
C ASN A 76 -27.16 -10.17 -7.94
N PRO A 77 -26.13 -10.31 -7.07
CA PRO A 77 -25.98 -9.59 -5.81
C PRO A 77 -25.75 -8.07 -6.04
N ALA A 78 -26.29 -7.25 -5.14
CA ALA A 78 -26.17 -5.80 -5.24
C ALA A 78 -24.75 -5.30 -4.92
N GLN A 79 -23.98 -6.10 -4.21
CA GLN A 79 -22.61 -5.79 -3.83
C GLN A 79 -21.76 -7.03 -4.01
N ILE A 80 -20.61 -6.87 -4.69
CA ILE A 80 -19.70 -7.96 -5.00
C ILE A 80 -18.37 -7.69 -4.28
N TRP A 81 -17.93 -8.66 -3.48
CA TRP A 81 -16.62 -8.72 -2.87
C TRP A 81 -15.89 -9.97 -3.36
N GLY A 82 -14.66 -9.80 -3.78
CA GLY A 82 -13.80 -10.86 -4.29
C GLY A 82 -12.52 -10.26 -4.86
N SER A 83 -11.79 -11.04 -5.63
CA SER A 83 -10.64 -10.52 -6.37
C SER A 83 -11.09 -9.43 -7.34
N PRO A 84 -10.37 -8.31 -7.45
CA PRO A 84 -10.68 -7.29 -8.43
C PRO A 84 -10.48 -7.82 -9.86
N GLU A 85 -11.11 -7.17 -10.81
CA GLU A 85 -10.87 -7.37 -12.24
C GLU A 85 -9.52 -6.73 -12.62
N VAL A 86 -8.66 -7.47 -13.30
CA VAL A 86 -7.44 -6.95 -13.92
C VAL A 86 -7.69 -6.86 -15.41
N ASN A 87 -8.07 -5.67 -15.88
CA ASN A 87 -8.38 -5.42 -17.29
C ASN A 87 -7.15 -5.59 -18.18
N ARG A 88 -5.99 -5.14 -17.68
CA ARG A 88 -4.69 -5.27 -18.32
C ARG A 88 -3.58 -5.06 -17.32
N ASP A 89 -2.59 -5.94 -17.32
CA ASP A 89 -1.33 -5.79 -16.61
C ASP A 89 -0.19 -6.09 -17.58
N PHE A 90 0.67 -5.10 -17.84
CA PHE A 90 1.80 -5.24 -18.73
C PHE A 90 3.06 -4.75 -18.03
N LYS A 91 4.15 -5.52 -18.12
CA LYS A 91 5.45 -5.20 -17.53
C LYS A 91 6.57 -5.50 -18.50
N MET A 92 7.57 -4.64 -18.51
CA MET A 92 8.85 -4.90 -19.18
C MET A 92 10.00 -4.59 -18.23
N ILE A 93 11.05 -5.40 -18.29
CA ILE A 93 12.31 -5.21 -17.56
C ILE A 93 13.44 -5.38 -18.56
N ALA A 94 14.39 -4.45 -18.54
CA ALA A 94 15.64 -4.54 -19.25
C ALA A 94 16.81 -4.55 -18.27
N ASN A 95 17.83 -5.38 -18.51
CA ASN A 95 19.08 -5.42 -17.76
C ASN A 95 20.24 -5.59 -18.72
N LEU A 96 21.09 -4.59 -18.77
CA LEU A 96 22.24 -4.50 -19.69
C LEU A 96 23.52 -4.29 -18.89
N GLY A 97 24.60 -4.84 -19.37
CA GLY A 97 25.93 -4.58 -18.81
C GLY A 97 27.00 -4.81 -19.85
N VAL A 98 28.05 -4.02 -19.76
CA VAL A 98 29.26 -4.14 -20.59
C VAL A 98 30.47 -4.05 -19.67
N SER A 99 31.31 -5.08 -19.70
CA SER A 99 32.56 -5.09 -18.95
C SER A 99 33.70 -4.57 -19.84
N GLY A 100 34.51 -3.64 -19.30
CA GLY A 100 35.75 -3.18 -19.88
C GLY A 100 36.97 -3.66 -19.06
N GLU A 101 38.17 -3.28 -19.46
CA GLU A 101 39.38 -3.72 -18.75
C GLU A 101 39.43 -3.32 -17.28
N ASN A 102 38.96 -2.10 -16.94
CA ASN A 102 39.01 -1.54 -15.58
C ASN A 102 37.69 -0.95 -15.11
N ILE A 103 36.66 -0.98 -15.94
CA ILE A 103 35.39 -0.36 -15.67
C ILE A 103 34.23 -1.16 -16.27
N ASP A 104 33.23 -1.47 -15.46
CA ASP A 104 31.98 -2.08 -15.87
C ASP A 104 30.88 -1.02 -15.92
N TYR A 105 30.14 -1.00 -17.01
CA TYR A 105 28.94 -0.19 -17.14
C TYR A 105 27.69 -1.07 -16.98
N TYR A 106 26.68 -0.56 -16.30
CA TYR A 106 25.40 -1.25 -16.19
C TYR A 106 24.24 -0.28 -16.36
N LEU A 107 23.16 -0.79 -16.92
CA LEU A 107 21.91 -0.08 -17.07
C LEU A 107 20.77 -1.08 -16.89
N PHE A 108 19.85 -0.79 -15.97
CA PHE A 108 18.64 -1.58 -15.84
C PHE A 108 17.44 -0.69 -15.55
N GLY A 109 16.28 -1.15 -15.96
CA GLY A 109 15.04 -0.42 -15.72
C GLY A 109 13.83 -1.27 -16.00
N ASN A 110 12.69 -0.74 -15.61
CA ASN A 110 11.41 -1.35 -15.84
C ASN A 110 10.34 -0.31 -16.18
N VAL A 111 9.33 -0.77 -16.89
CA VAL A 111 8.06 -0.08 -17.08
C VAL A 111 6.92 -1.06 -16.81
N ALA A 112 5.87 -0.59 -16.17
CA ALA A 112 4.66 -1.36 -15.91
C ALA A 112 3.41 -0.50 -16.08
N SER A 113 2.31 -1.11 -16.50
CA SER A 113 1.00 -0.48 -16.53
C SER A 113 -0.06 -1.52 -16.18
N ARG A 114 -0.82 -1.26 -15.12
CA ARG A 114 -1.89 -2.12 -14.66
C ARG A 114 -3.18 -1.33 -14.53
N ASP A 115 -4.24 -1.81 -15.16
CA ASP A 115 -5.60 -1.30 -15.05
C ASP A 115 -6.44 -2.28 -14.25
N VAL A 116 -6.90 -1.85 -13.08
CA VAL A 116 -7.62 -2.69 -12.10
C VAL A 116 -8.82 -1.95 -11.58
N ASP A 117 -9.97 -2.62 -11.52
CA ASP A 117 -11.15 -2.09 -10.86
C ASP A 117 -11.90 -3.19 -10.08
N GLY A 118 -12.69 -2.76 -9.10
CA GLY A 118 -13.44 -3.66 -8.23
C GLY A 118 -14.79 -3.09 -7.82
N GLY A 119 -15.60 -3.94 -7.20
CA GLY A 119 -16.88 -3.56 -6.65
C GLY A 119 -16.73 -2.62 -5.45
N PHE A 120 -17.81 -1.92 -5.16
CA PHE A 120 -17.91 -1.01 -4.05
C PHE A 120 -19.22 -1.27 -3.28
N TYR A 121 -19.51 -0.47 -2.24
CA TYR A 121 -20.75 -0.60 -1.48
C TYR A 121 -21.98 -0.21 -2.31
N TYR A 122 -23.05 -1.00 -2.22
CA TYR A 122 -24.33 -0.70 -2.82
C TYR A 122 -24.98 0.57 -2.22
N ARG A 123 -25.49 1.43 -3.06
CA ARG A 123 -26.23 2.66 -2.73
C ARG A 123 -27.71 2.37 -2.85
N ASN A 124 -28.31 1.99 -1.71
CA ASN A 124 -29.71 1.60 -1.65
C ASN A 124 -30.64 2.77 -1.98
N PRO A 125 -31.64 2.62 -2.88
CA PRO A 125 -32.53 3.69 -3.35
C PRO A 125 -33.53 4.18 -2.29
N THR A 126 -33.57 3.53 -1.12
CA THR A 126 -34.52 3.88 -0.05
C THR A 126 -33.86 4.41 1.22
N SER A 127 -32.52 4.39 1.31
CA SER A 127 -31.84 4.73 2.56
C SER A 127 -30.50 5.44 2.42
N ARG A 128 -29.84 5.40 1.22
CA ARG A 128 -28.52 6.03 1.10
C ARG A 128 -28.58 7.52 1.46
N ALA A 129 -27.97 7.86 2.58
CA ALA A 129 -27.91 9.23 3.09
C ALA A 129 -27.25 10.19 2.08
N GLY A 130 -27.80 11.39 1.95
CA GLY A 130 -27.30 12.43 1.05
C GLY A 130 -27.45 12.14 -0.44
N VAL A 131 -28.19 11.08 -0.82
CA VAL A 131 -28.53 10.73 -2.20
C VAL A 131 -30.02 10.46 -2.33
N TYR A 132 -30.53 9.46 -1.61
CA TYR A 132 -31.94 9.04 -1.67
C TYR A 132 -32.74 9.41 -0.44
N SER A 133 -32.08 9.72 0.67
CA SER A 133 -32.74 10.15 1.91
C SER A 133 -31.84 11.11 2.69
N LEU A 134 -32.45 12.00 3.48
CA LEU A 134 -31.76 12.93 4.38
C LEU A 134 -32.15 12.68 5.86
N ASP A 135 -33.03 11.72 6.10
CA ASP A 135 -33.64 11.43 7.41
C ASP A 135 -33.64 9.93 7.75
N GLY A 136 -32.61 9.20 7.31
CA GLY A 136 -32.44 7.78 7.62
C GLY A 136 -33.39 6.84 6.86
N GLY A 137 -33.95 7.27 5.73
CA GLY A 137 -34.85 6.44 4.91
C GLY A 137 -36.33 6.62 5.21
N ALA A 138 -36.72 7.62 5.99
CA ALA A 138 -38.14 7.93 6.23
C ALA A 138 -38.80 8.59 5.02
N THR A 139 -38.12 9.59 4.43
CA THR A 139 -38.58 10.28 3.23
C THR A 139 -37.55 10.29 2.11
N LEU A 140 -38.03 10.41 0.87
CA LEU A 140 -37.21 10.54 -0.31
C LEU A 140 -36.54 11.92 -0.34
N ALA A 141 -35.22 11.95 -0.59
CA ALA A 141 -34.50 13.19 -0.83
C ALA A 141 -34.93 13.81 -2.17
N ILE A 142 -35.47 15.00 -2.10
CA ILE A 142 -35.92 15.78 -3.25
C ILE A 142 -35.22 17.13 -3.23
N GLY A 143 -34.35 17.35 -4.22
CA GLY A 143 -33.64 18.60 -4.43
C GLY A 143 -34.51 19.64 -5.11
N ASN A 144 -34.52 20.87 -4.58
CA ASN A 144 -35.18 22.01 -5.20
C ASN A 144 -34.16 22.80 -6.02
N LEU A 145 -34.35 22.81 -7.33
CA LEU A 145 -33.50 23.51 -8.30
C LEU A 145 -33.82 25.02 -8.45
N GLY A 146 -34.74 25.52 -7.62
CA GLY A 146 -35.21 26.90 -7.60
C GLY A 146 -36.72 26.98 -7.87
N GLY A 147 -37.42 27.86 -7.16
CA GLY A 147 -38.87 28.04 -7.25
C GLY A 147 -39.63 27.58 -6.04
N ALA A 148 -40.85 27.03 -6.24
CA ALA A 148 -41.73 26.60 -5.15
C ALA A 148 -41.14 25.42 -4.37
N ALA A 149 -41.54 25.29 -3.10
CA ALA A 149 -41.15 24.19 -2.24
C ALA A 149 -41.54 22.82 -2.83
N CYS A 150 -40.67 21.85 -2.75
CA CYS A 150 -40.92 20.48 -3.20
C CYS A 150 -41.77 19.71 -2.19
N PRO A 151 -42.69 18.85 -2.65
CA PRO A 151 -43.48 18.01 -1.75
C PRO A 151 -42.61 16.95 -1.08
N SER A 152 -42.99 16.49 0.13
CA SER A 152 -42.36 15.35 0.78
C SER A 152 -43.01 14.06 0.30
N ILE A 153 -42.17 13.02 0.03
CA ILE A 153 -42.62 11.68 -0.36
C ILE A 153 -42.09 10.67 0.67
N ALA A 154 -43.00 9.99 1.38
CA ALA A 154 -42.61 8.94 2.30
C ALA A 154 -42.08 7.71 1.58
N LEU A 155 -41.02 7.11 2.11
CA LEU A 155 -40.45 5.82 1.64
C LEU A 155 -40.93 4.64 2.48
N ARG A 156 -41.35 4.89 3.74
CA ARG A 156 -41.83 3.88 4.68
C ARG A 156 -43.22 4.28 5.22
N ASN A 157 -44.04 3.27 5.50
CA ASN A 157 -45.32 3.45 6.16
C ASN A 157 -45.14 3.57 7.68
N ALA A 158 -46.25 3.80 8.41
CA ALA A 158 -46.22 3.92 9.85
C ALA A 158 -45.71 2.66 10.60
N ALA A 159 -45.75 1.50 9.97
CA ALA A 159 -45.18 0.25 10.49
C ALA A 159 -43.70 0.05 10.14
N GLY A 160 -43.04 1.01 9.48
CA GLY A 160 -41.65 0.95 9.07
C GLY A 160 -41.38 0.14 7.78
N ALA A 161 -42.38 -0.46 7.16
CA ALA A 161 -42.23 -1.21 5.91
C ALA A 161 -42.11 -0.26 4.71
N LEU A 162 -41.33 -0.66 3.70
CA LEU A 162 -41.19 0.10 2.45
C LEU A 162 -42.53 0.25 1.73
N ILE A 163 -42.80 1.45 1.25
CA ILE A 163 -43.92 1.72 0.36
C ILE A 163 -43.59 1.16 -1.04
N PRO A 164 -44.53 0.42 -1.69
CA PRO A 164 -44.29 -0.12 -3.02
C PRO A 164 -43.80 0.94 -4.01
N PHE A 165 -42.82 0.59 -4.82
CA PHE A 165 -42.23 1.51 -5.81
C PHE A 165 -43.27 2.17 -6.71
N ALA A 166 -44.29 1.44 -7.17
CA ALA A 166 -45.34 1.98 -8.02
C ALA A 166 -46.03 3.21 -7.38
N THR A 167 -46.26 3.18 -6.05
CA THR A 167 -46.88 4.28 -5.31
C THR A 167 -45.92 5.47 -5.18
N VAL A 168 -44.65 5.20 -4.81
CA VAL A 168 -43.62 6.24 -4.71
C VAL A 168 -43.37 6.88 -6.09
N ASN A 169 -43.24 6.07 -7.14
CA ASN A 169 -42.95 6.52 -8.49
C ASN A 169 -44.11 7.36 -9.11
N ALA A 170 -45.36 7.05 -8.74
CA ALA A 170 -46.51 7.89 -9.16
C ALA A 170 -46.39 9.31 -8.60
N GLN A 171 -45.96 9.47 -7.34
CA GLN A 171 -45.71 10.76 -6.70
C GLN A 171 -44.45 11.45 -7.31
N VAL A 172 -43.38 10.70 -7.58
CA VAL A 172 -42.18 11.23 -8.26
C VAL A 172 -42.50 11.80 -9.64
N ARG A 173 -43.34 11.10 -10.42
CA ARG A 173 -43.78 11.59 -11.76
C ARG A 173 -44.66 12.83 -11.68
N ALA A 174 -45.30 13.09 -10.55
CA ALA A 174 -46.14 14.27 -10.32
C ALA A 174 -45.34 15.45 -9.74
N LEU A 175 -44.02 15.31 -9.53
CA LEU A 175 -43.19 16.39 -9.02
C LEU A 175 -43.18 17.61 -9.97
N PRO A 176 -43.18 18.82 -9.40
CA PRO A 176 -42.92 20.04 -10.18
C PRO A 176 -41.54 19.97 -10.89
N SER A 177 -41.41 20.65 -12.02
CA SER A 177 -40.19 20.62 -12.85
C SER A 177 -38.93 21.14 -12.15
N ASN A 178 -39.07 21.91 -11.08
CA ASN A 178 -37.98 22.39 -10.25
C ASN A 178 -37.56 21.38 -9.14
N CYS A 179 -38.27 20.24 -9.04
CA CYS A 179 -37.99 19.21 -8.01
C CYS A 179 -37.33 18.00 -8.68
N TYR A 180 -36.18 17.61 -8.13
CA TYR A 180 -35.38 16.51 -8.67
C TYR A 180 -35.08 15.44 -7.63
N THR A 181 -35.11 14.18 -8.02
CA THR A 181 -34.68 13.06 -7.20
C THR A 181 -33.91 12.03 -8.01
N PHE A 182 -32.88 11.41 -7.43
CA PHE A 182 -32.12 10.36 -8.07
C PHE A 182 -32.92 9.07 -8.30
N LEU A 183 -34.06 8.90 -7.65
CA LEU A 183 -34.96 7.80 -7.93
C LEU A 183 -35.46 7.78 -9.40
N SER A 184 -35.50 8.96 -10.06
CA SER A 184 -35.83 9.06 -11.46
C SER A 184 -34.73 8.58 -12.40
N LEU A 185 -33.45 8.71 -12.00
CA LEU A 185 -32.27 8.31 -12.78
C LEU A 185 -31.87 6.86 -12.50
N LEU A 186 -31.80 6.48 -11.23
CA LEU A 186 -31.29 5.18 -10.75
C LEU A 186 -32.30 4.56 -9.76
N PRO A 187 -33.46 4.11 -10.23
CA PRO A 187 -34.56 3.66 -9.36
C PRO A 187 -34.25 2.39 -8.54
N GLY A 188 -33.31 1.57 -8.98
CA GLY A 188 -32.83 0.38 -8.26
C GLY A 188 -31.62 0.63 -7.35
N GLY A 189 -31.25 1.90 -7.17
CA GLY A 189 -29.97 2.22 -6.57
C GLY A 189 -28.81 1.99 -7.54
N PHE A 190 -27.60 2.02 -7.03
CA PHE A 190 -26.40 1.76 -7.84
C PHE A 190 -25.26 1.25 -6.98
N THR A 191 -24.32 0.56 -7.62
CA THR A 191 -23.07 0.10 -6.99
C THR A 191 -21.92 0.70 -7.79
N PRO A 192 -21.20 1.68 -7.24
CA PRO A 192 -20.02 2.21 -7.88
C PRO A 192 -18.97 1.11 -8.11
N ARG A 193 -18.16 1.28 -9.15
CA ARG A 193 -16.91 0.54 -9.33
C ARG A 193 -15.76 1.53 -9.17
N PHE A 194 -14.78 1.16 -8.36
CA PHE A 194 -13.59 1.96 -8.10
C PHE A 194 -12.39 1.29 -8.73
N GLY A 195 -11.65 2.03 -9.52
CA GLY A 195 -10.49 1.53 -10.22
C GLY A 195 -9.34 2.53 -10.27
N GLY A 196 -8.22 2.02 -10.77
CA GLY A 196 -7.03 2.81 -11.00
C GLY A 196 -6.15 2.21 -12.07
N ILE A 197 -5.53 3.09 -12.84
CA ILE A 197 -4.46 2.74 -13.77
C ILE A 197 -3.15 3.07 -13.09
N VAL A 198 -2.44 2.03 -12.63
CA VAL A 198 -1.12 2.16 -12.02
C VAL A 198 -0.06 2.11 -13.13
N ARG A 199 0.85 3.08 -13.15
CA ARG A 199 1.99 3.14 -14.06
C ARG A 199 3.27 3.30 -13.26
N ASP A 200 4.22 2.40 -13.49
CA ASP A 200 5.55 2.44 -12.87
C ASP A 200 6.61 2.51 -13.95
N ALA A 201 7.61 3.34 -13.73
CA ALA A 201 8.81 3.39 -14.55
C ALA A 201 10.03 3.66 -13.67
N ALA A 202 11.10 2.91 -13.87
CA ALA A 202 12.38 3.17 -13.20
C ALA A 202 13.54 2.88 -14.12
N LEU A 203 14.60 3.68 -14.00
CA LEU A 203 15.86 3.52 -14.70
C LEU A 203 17.01 3.77 -13.73
N THR A 204 17.97 2.84 -13.72
CA THR A 204 19.22 2.96 -12.97
C THR A 204 20.38 2.69 -13.91
N GLY A 205 21.35 3.57 -13.94
CA GLY A 205 22.59 3.39 -14.67
C GLY A 205 23.80 3.70 -13.82
N GLY A 206 24.90 3.02 -14.06
CA GLY A 206 26.11 3.22 -13.30
C GLY A 206 27.36 2.69 -13.96
N ALA A 207 28.46 3.03 -13.31
CA ALA A 207 29.81 2.63 -13.69
C ALA A 207 30.59 2.23 -12.44
N LYS A 208 31.13 1.04 -12.42
CA LYS A 208 31.90 0.49 -11.30
C LYS A 208 33.23 -0.07 -11.77
N GLY A 209 34.22 -0.06 -10.90
CA GLY A 209 35.52 -0.57 -11.22
C GLY A 209 36.45 -0.55 -10.01
N GLU A 210 37.74 -0.73 -10.30
CA GLU A 210 38.81 -0.66 -9.31
C GLU A 210 39.93 0.22 -9.83
N TRP A 211 40.39 1.18 -9.02
CA TRP A 211 41.55 1.99 -9.32
C TRP A 211 42.86 1.23 -9.04
N ASN A 212 43.94 1.67 -9.65
CA ASN A 212 45.27 1.04 -9.49
C ASN A 212 45.76 0.94 -8.03
N ASN A 213 45.16 1.71 -7.11
CA ASN A 213 45.48 1.69 -5.69
C ASN A 213 44.60 0.70 -4.90
N GLY A 214 43.78 -0.13 -5.57
CA GLY A 214 42.93 -1.15 -4.97
C GLY A 214 41.64 -0.61 -4.36
N ILE A 215 41.28 0.64 -4.64
CA ILE A 215 39.95 1.18 -4.26
C ILE A 215 38.94 0.78 -5.33
N ARG A 216 37.94 0.01 -4.92
CA ARG A 216 36.74 -0.28 -5.73
C ARG A 216 35.79 0.89 -5.61
N TYR A 217 35.16 1.26 -6.71
CA TYR A 217 34.17 2.34 -6.76
C TYR A 217 32.92 1.90 -7.53
N ASP A 218 31.77 2.49 -7.19
CA ASP A 218 30.53 2.41 -7.93
C ASP A 218 29.86 3.79 -7.93
N PHE A 219 29.65 4.37 -9.11
CA PHE A 219 28.88 5.59 -9.31
C PHE A 219 27.59 5.25 -10.01
N SER A 220 26.46 5.63 -9.41
CA SER A 220 25.17 5.35 -10.00
C SER A 220 24.21 6.53 -9.91
N ALA A 221 23.28 6.57 -10.86
CA ALA A 221 22.13 7.46 -10.87
C ALA A 221 20.88 6.63 -11.13
N SER A 222 19.82 6.93 -10.41
CA SER A 222 18.51 6.31 -10.60
C SER A 222 17.39 7.34 -10.57
N ARG A 223 16.36 7.08 -11.39
CA ARG A 223 15.08 7.80 -11.31
C ARG A 223 13.94 6.78 -11.45
N GLY A 224 13.01 6.85 -10.50
CA GLY A 224 11.81 6.04 -10.47
C GLY A 224 10.56 6.91 -10.32
N GLN A 225 9.47 6.48 -10.96
CA GLN A 225 8.16 7.11 -10.84
C GLN A 225 7.09 6.02 -10.71
N SER A 226 6.16 6.24 -9.78
CA SER A 226 4.93 5.46 -9.64
C SER A 226 3.74 6.42 -9.67
N GLU A 227 2.78 6.14 -10.54
CA GLU A 227 1.58 6.95 -10.75
C GLU A 227 0.34 6.07 -10.63
N VAL A 228 -0.70 6.59 -9.97
CA VAL A 228 -2.02 5.98 -9.94
C VAL A 228 -3.06 7.00 -10.40
N ASP A 229 -3.71 6.72 -11.53
CA ASP A 229 -4.87 7.47 -12.04
C ASP A 229 -6.15 6.79 -11.57
N PHE A 230 -6.91 7.45 -10.70
CA PHE A 230 -8.16 6.93 -10.18
C PHE A 230 -9.32 7.14 -11.15
N TYR A 231 -10.25 6.19 -11.19
CA TYR A 231 -11.53 6.35 -11.85
C TYR A 231 -12.68 5.71 -11.07
N MET A 232 -13.87 6.29 -11.23
CA MET A 232 -15.11 5.78 -10.69
C MET A 232 -16.09 5.56 -11.82
N LEU A 233 -16.67 4.36 -11.88
CA LEU A 233 -17.71 4.01 -12.83
C LEU A 233 -19.04 3.82 -12.11
N ASN A 234 -20.15 4.05 -12.82
CA ASN A 234 -21.49 3.84 -12.30
C ASN A 234 -21.75 4.57 -10.97
N THR A 235 -21.38 5.85 -10.90
CA THR A 235 -21.57 6.69 -9.72
C THR A 235 -22.10 8.09 -10.10
N ILE A 236 -22.35 8.91 -9.08
CA ILE A 236 -22.91 10.27 -9.23
C ILE A 236 -22.24 11.22 -8.25
N ASN A 237 -22.24 12.51 -8.56
CA ASN A 237 -22.09 13.59 -7.59
C ASN A 237 -23.48 14.13 -7.27
N ALA A 238 -24.03 13.73 -6.10
CA ALA A 238 -25.41 14.02 -5.76
C ALA A 238 -25.71 15.53 -5.68
N SER A 239 -24.73 16.35 -5.33
CA SER A 239 -24.90 17.81 -5.25
C SER A 239 -25.19 18.47 -6.59
N LEU A 240 -24.78 17.86 -7.71
CA LEU A 240 -25.01 18.38 -9.06
C LEU A 240 -26.48 18.22 -9.55
N GLY A 241 -27.28 17.39 -8.84
CA GLY A 241 -28.65 17.10 -9.26
C GLY A 241 -28.72 16.46 -10.65
N PRO A 242 -29.48 17.00 -11.61
CA PRO A 242 -29.60 16.42 -12.94
C PRO A 242 -28.35 16.55 -13.83
N ASN A 243 -27.40 17.41 -13.48
CA ASN A 243 -26.23 17.72 -14.31
C ASN A 243 -25.10 16.70 -14.10
N GLN A 244 -25.40 15.41 -14.25
CA GLN A 244 -24.42 14.33 -14.15
C GLN A 244 -23.65 14.15 -15.48
N PRO A 245 -22.39 13.61 -15.44
CA PRO A 245 -21.76 13.06 -16.63
C PRO A 245 -22.66 12.01 -17.29
N ALA A 246 -22.74 12.01 -18.63
CA ALA A 246 -23.68 11.16 -19.36
C ALA A 246 -23.46 9.65 -19.15
N ASP A 247 -22.23 9.23 -18.95
CA ASP A 247 -21.82 7.85 -18.72
C ASP A 247 -21.66 7.50 -17.22
N LEU A 248 -21.96 8.43 -16.31
CA LEU A 248 -21.80 8.28 -14.87
C LEU A 248 -20.35 7.85 -14.48
N THR A 249 -19.37 8.33 -15.24
CA THR A 249 -17.93 8.10 -15.03
C THR A 249 -17.26 9.37 -14.55
N PHE A 250 -16.37 9.23 -13.58
CA PHE A 250 -15.60 10.32 -12.99
C PHE A 250 -14.12 9.96 -12.94
N ARG A 251 -13.26 10.97 -13.05
CA ARG A 251 -11.81 10.90 -12.88
C ARG A 251 -11.40 11.70 -11.64
N PRO A 252 -11.33 11.07 -10.46
CA PRO A 252 -11.06 11.78 -9.20
C PRO A 252 -9.69 12.45 -9.12
N GLY A 253 -8.76 12.11 -10.00
CA GLY A 253 -7.39 12.62 -10.03
C GLY A 253 -6.36 11.53 -9.88
N SER A 254 -5.11 11.92 -9.67
CA SER A 254 -3.98 10.99 -9.56
C SER A 254 -3.01 11.36 -8.45
N ASN A 255 -2.31 10.34 -7.95
CA ASN A 255 -1.14 10.47 -7.10
C ASN A 255 0.08 10.02 -7.88
N VAL A 256 1.16 10.81 -7.83
CA VAL A 256 2.44 10.49 -8.45
C VAL A 256 3.53 10.59 -7.41
N GLN A 257 4.36 9.56 -7.32
CA GLN A 257 5.57 9.59 -6.52
C GLN A 257 6.78 9.46 -7.45
N THR A 258 7.76 10.35 -7.29
CA THR A 258 9.01 10.33 -8.04
C THR A 258 10.17 10.32 -7.05
N GLU A 259 11.19 9.52 -7.35
CA GLU A 259 12.43 9.50 -6.59
C GLU A 259 13.62 9.59 -7.55
N THR A 260 14.59 10.42 -7.21
CA THR A 260 15.86 10.55 -7.94
C THR A 260 17.01 10.38 -6.95
N ASN A 261 17.96 9.50 -7.28
CA ASN A 261 19.13 9.23 -6.43
C ASN A 261 20.43 9.34 -7.25
N PHE A 262 21.46 9.85 -6.60
CA PHE A 262 22.85 9.77 -7.03
C PHE A 262 23.68 9.17 -5.91
N ASN A 263 24.48 8.14 -6.23
CA ASN A 263 25.33 7.44 -5.27
C ASN A 263 26.77 7.41 -5.73
N ALA A 264 27.69 7.49 -4.78
CA ALA A 264 29.11 7.31 -4.97
C ALA A 264 29.64 6.45 -3.83
N ASP A 265 29.93 5.18 -4.13
CA ASP A 265 30.34 4.17 -3.16
C ASP A 265 31.80 3.77 -3.40
N PHE A 266 32.55 3.61 -2.30
CA PHE A 266 33.96 3.23 -2.32
C PHE A 266 34.19 2.10 -1.33
N ALA A 267 35.04 1.13 -1.70
CA ALA A 267 35.45 0.06 -0.81
C ALA A 267 36.89 -0.33 -1.05
N ARG A 268 37.58 -0.71 0.04
CA ARG A 268 38.98 -1.17 -0.01
C ARG A 268 39.26 -2.17 1.11
N SER A 269 40.03 -3.21 0.76
CA SER A 269 40.65 -4.08 1.77
C SER A 269 42.05 -3.56 2.10
N VAL A 270 42.36 -3.43 3.40
CA VAL A 270 43.62 -2.84 3.91
C VAL A 270 44.30 -3.81 4.86
N GLU A 271 45.57 -4.12 4.60
CA GLU A 271 46.42 -4.85 5.52
C GLU A 271 46.78 -3.98 6.72
N THR A 272 46.51 -4.44 7.92
CA THR A 272 46.67 -3.63 9.15
C THR A 272 47.78 -4.13 10.08
N GLY A 273 48.21 -5.38 9.96
CA GLY A 273 49.20 -6.01 10.84
C GLY A 273 48.70 -6.40 12.24
N PHE A 274 47.46 -6.03 12.59
CA PHE A 274 46.83 -6.40 13.87
C PHE A 274 45.55 -7.21 13.71
N THR A 275 45.11 -7.47 12.47
CA THR A 275 43.98 -8.30 12.09
C THR A 275 44.46 -9.58 11.43
N ALA A 276 43.71 -10.68 11.55
CA ALA A 276 44.04 -11.96 10.94
C ALA A 276 43.91 -11.95 9.41
N PHE A 277 43.00 -11.11 8.90
CA PHE A 277 42.76 -10.90 7.48
C PHE A 277 42.70 -9.39 7.18
N PRO A 278 42.85 -8.97 5.92
CA PRO A 278 42.69 -7.56 5.54
C PRO A 278 41.37 -6.99 6.07
N MET A 279 41.42 -5.80 6.63
CA MET A 279 40.25 -5.05 7.08
C MET A 279 39.50 -4.49 5.89
N ASN A 280 38.18 -4.72 5.81
CA ASN A 280 37.34 -4.16 4.79
C ASN A 280 36.83 -2.79 5.25
N LEU A 281 37.06 -1.77 4.42
CA LEU A 281 36.57 -0.41 4.62
C LEU A 281 35.61 -0.07 3.50
N ALA A 282 34.47 0.56 3.83
CA ALA A 282 33.58 1.12 2.84
C ALA A 282 33.13 2.53 3.27
N ALA A 283 32.92 3.41 2.30
CA ALA A 283 32.40 4.75 2.50
C ALA A 283 31.57 5.15 1.29
N GLY A 284 30.59 5.99 1.47
CA GLY A 284 29.80 6.50 0.35
C GLY A 284 29.10 7.80 0.65
N LEU A 285 28.67 8.42 -0.45
CA LEU A 285 27.88 9.64 -0.49
C LEU A 285 26.60 9.36 -1.30
N GLU A 286 25.50 9.90 -0.84
CA GLU A 286 24.19 9.81 -1.51
C GLU A 286 23.55 11.19 -1.55
N TRP A 287 22.93 11.52 -2.66
CA TRP A 287 21.92 12.58 -2.74
C TRP A 287 20.63 11.98 -3.25
N ARG A 288 19.52 12.32 -2.60
CA ARG A 288 18.19 11.84 -2.94
C ARG A 288 17.18 12.97 -2.92
N GLU A 289 16.26 12.95 -3.86
CA GLU A 289 15.07 13.78 -3.91
C GLU A 289 13.85 12.88 -4.03
N GLU A 290 12.88 13.10 -3.15
CA GLU A 290 11.56 12.47 -3.14
C GLU A 290 10.51 13.52 -3.45
N GLU A 291 9.61 13.22 -4.37
CA GLU A 291 8.52 14.08 -4.77
C GLU A 291 7.21 13.31 -4.71
N PHE A 292 6.18 13.91 -4.12
CA PHE A 292 4.81 13.42 -4.15
C PHE A 292 3.90 14.49 -4.74
N GLU A 293 3.22 14.15 -5.84
CA GLU A 293 2.29 15.03 -6.53
C GLU A 293 0.86 14.51 -6.39
N VAL A 294 -0.06 15.39 -6.02
CA VAL A 294 -1.51 15.17 -6.08
C VAL A 294 -2.06 16.01 -7.22
N ARG A 295 -2.62 15.37 -8.24
CA ARG A 295 -3.27 16.04 -9.38
C ARG A 295 -4.77 16.05 -9.19
N ASN A 296 -5.39 17.20 -9.42
CA ASN A 296 -6.84 17.33 -9.32
C ASN A 296 -7.58 16.47 -10.34
N GLY A 297 -8.80 16.09 -9.97
CA GLY A 297 -9.72 15.36 -10.83
C GLY A 297 -10.44 16.23 -11.85
N ASP A 298 -11.36 15.61 -12.59
CA ASP A 298 -12.33 16.32 -13.39
C ASP A 298 -13.27 17.15 -12.47
N GLN A 299 -13.78 18.27 -12.98
CA GLN A 299 -14.56 19.21 -12.19
C GLN A 299 -15.80 18.55 -11.57
N ALA A 300 -16.49 17.70 -12.29
CA ALA A 300 -17.71 17.03 -11.81
C ALA A 300 -17.42 16.11 -10.61
N SER A 301 -16.19 15.59 -10.49
CA SER A 301 -15.81 14.67 -9.39
C SER A 301 -15.67 15.35 -8.03
N PHE A 302 -15.47 16.67 -7.98
CA PHE A 302 -15.30 17.43 -6.73
C PHE A 302 -16.17 18.69 -6.60
N GLU A 303 -16.87 19.09 -7.65
CA GLU A 303 -17.64 20.33 -7.68
C GLU A 303 -18.76 20.33 -6.64
N VAL A 304 -18.92 21.49 -5.98
CA VAL A 304 -20.03 21.75 -5.06
C VAL A 304 -21.24 22.21 -5.86
N GLY A 305 -22.18 21.33 -6.10
CA GLY A 305 -23.37 21.61 -6.89
C GLY A 305 -24.46 22.34 -6.11
N PRO A 306 -25.54 22.77 -6.81
CA PRO A 306 -26.63 23.60 -6.26
C PRO A 306 -27.44 22.89 -5.16
N LEU A 307 -27.39 21.55 -5.10
CA LEU A 307 -28.12 20.78 -4.07
C LEU A 307 -27.30 20.54 -2.79
N ALA A 308 -26.01 20.90 -2.75
CA ALA A 308 -25.17 20.73 -1.56
C ALA A 308 -25.74 21.42 -0.31
N PRO A 309 -26.25 22.69 -0.35
CA PRO A 309 -26.85 23.33 0.82
C PRO A 309 -28.13 22.65 1.31
N GLN A 310 -28.70 21.73 0.53
CA GLN A 310 -29.90 20.96 0.87
C GLN A 310 -29.56 19.57 1.46
N GLY A 311 -28.26 19.27 1.69
CA GLY A 311 -27.80 18.03 2.32
C GLY A 311 -27.42 16.92 1.35
N PHE A 312 -27.37 17.19 0.03
CA PHE A 312 -26.88 16.23 -0.95
C PHE A 312 -25.34 16.16 -0.93
N LEU A 313 -24.79 14.95 -0.99
CA LEU A 313 -23.35 14.70 -0.94
C LEU A 313 -22.61 15.34 -2.11
N ILE A 314 -21.45 15.91 -1.79
CA ILE A 314 -20.55 16.56 -2.74
C ILE A 314 -19.51 15.55 -3.23
N GLY A 315 -19.18 15.68 -4.52
CA GLY A 315 -18.16 14.84 -5.17
C GLY A 315 -18.69 13.47 -5.62
N SER A 316 -17.92 12.79 -6.45
CA SER A 316 -18.25 11.43 -6.94
C SER A 316 -18.45 10.47 -5.75
N ASN A 317 -19.63 9.84 -5.69
CA ASN A 317 -20.03 9.06 -4.51
C ASN A 317 -19.19 7.78 -4.37
N GLY A 318 -18.43 7.70 -3.29
CA GLY A 318 -17.48 6.63 -3.00
C GLY A 318 -16.04 7.11 -2.97
N PHE A 319 -15.62 7.92 -3.92
CA PHE A 319 -14.31 8.54 -3.95
C PHE A 319 -14.41 9.93 -4.61
N PRO A 320 -14.67 10.98 -3.81
CA PRO A 320 -14.69 12.36 -4.29
C PRO A 320 -13.35 12.77 -4.90
N GLY A 321 -13.41 13.56 -5.97
CA GLY A 321 -12.21 14.03 -6.66
C GLY A 321 -11.38 14.99 -5.82
N PHE A 322 -10.06 14.97 -6.05
CA PHE A 322 -9.14 15.96 -5.50
C PHE A 322 -9.44 17.33 -6.13
N ASN A 323 -9.70 18.31 -5.29
CA ASN A 323 -9.90 19.66 -5.77
C ASN A 323 -8.56 20.42 -5.88
N PRO A 324 -8.51 21.58 -6.59
CA PRO A 324 -7.27 22.34 -6.76
C PRO A 324 -6.59 22.82 -5.46
N ARG A 325 -7.32 22.89 -4.34
CA ARG A 325 -6.72 23.26 -3.02
C ARG A 325 -6.01 22.07 -2.37
N GLN A 326 -6.37 20.87 -2.75
CA GLN A 326 -5.79 19.62 -2.25
C GLN A 326 -4.66 19.11 -3.15
N SER A 327 -4.50 19.74 -4.32
CA SER A 327 -3.52 19.37 -5.34
C SER A 327 -2.24 20.18 -5.17
N GLY A 328 -1.11 19.58 -5.55
CA GLY A 328 0.19 20.22 -5.47
C GLY A 328 1.32 19.22 -5.60
N VAL A 329 2.52 19.76 -5.67
CA VAL A 329 3.78 19.01 -5.70
C VAL A 329 4.50 19.27 -4.38
N PHE A 330 4.88 18.20 -3.71
CA PHE A 330 5.55 18.20 -2.41
C PHE A 330 6.86 17.45 -2.53
N SER A 331 7.97 18.12 -2.44
CA SER A 331 9.29 17.53 -2.58
C SER A 331 10.13 17.70 -1.32
N ARG A 332 11.14 16.86 -1.22
CA ARG A 332 12.15 16.87 -0.17
C ARG A 332 13.44 16.30 -0.72
N SER A 333 14.56 16.93 -0.40
CA SER A 333 15.89 16.39 -0.69
C SER A 333 16.64 16.03 0.60
N ASN A 334 17.61 15.13 0.48
CA ASN A 334 18.58 14.82 1.53
C ASN A 334 19.96 14.48 0.97
N TRP A 335 20.97 14.75 1.79
CA TRP A 335 22.33 14.25 1.61
C TRP A 335 22.66 13.24 2.68
N ALA A 336 23.37 12.20 2.30
CA ALA A 336 23.86 11.20 3.23
C ALA A 336 25.32 10.89 3.00
N ALA A 337 26.02 10.55 4.10
CA ALA A 337 27.37 10.01 4.08
C ALA A 337 27.44 8.82 5.05
N TYR A 338 28.15 7.77 4.66
CA TYR A 338 28.38 6.63 5.54
C TYR A 338 29.82 6.17 5.53
N PHE A 339 30.19 5.49 6.63
CA PHE A 339 31.44 4.79 6.78
C PHE A 339 31.19 3.45 7.47
N ASP A 340 31.82 2.37 6.95
CA ASP A 340 31.75 1.02 7.48
C ASP A 340 33.16 0.44 7.58
N ALA A 341 33.46 -0.25 8.67
CA ALA A 341 34.71 -0.97 8.86
C ALA A 341 34.41 -2.36 9.44
N GLU A 342 34.92 -3.38 8.76
CA GLU A 342 34.83 -4.78 9.16
C GLU A 342 36.21 -5.41 9.29
N ALA A 343 36.50 -6.03 10.42
CA ALA A 343 37.80 -6.61 10.72
C ALA A 343 37.68 -7.99 11.39
N ASN A 344 38.45 -8.95 10.91
CA ASN A 344 38.69 -10.20 11.60
C ASN A 344 39.93 -10.02 12.51
N PHE A 345 39.72 -9.76 13.81
CA PHE A 345 40.81 -9.60 14.78
C PHE A 345 41.56 -10.91 15.00
N THR A 346 40.84 -12.02 14.89
CA THR A 346 41.41 -13.38 14.86
C THR A 346 40.67 -14.16 13.76
N GLU A 347 41.16 -15.36 13.41
CA GLU A 347 40.43 -16.25 12.48
C GLU A 347 39.00 -16.57 12.97
N ALA A 348 38.79 -16.54 14.30
CA ALA A 348 37.54 -16.88 14.95
C ALA A 348 36.65 -15.66 15.27
N PHE A 349 37.19 -14.44 15.31
CA PHE A 349 36.46 -13.27 15.80
C PHE A 349 36.44 -12.13 14.79
N LEU A 350 35.22 -11.76 14.34
CA LEU A 350 34.93 -10.64 13.44
C LEU A 350 34.18 -9.56 14.21
N LEU A 351 34.54 -8.31 13.97
CA LEU A 351 33.84 -7.10 14.43
C LEU A 351 33.57 -6.18 13.25
N GLN A 352 32.36 -5.60 13.21
CA GLN A 352 31.93 -4.60 12.23
C GLN A 352 31.38 -3.37 12.96
N GLY A 353 31.78 -2.18 12.54
CA GLY A 353 31.21 -0.91 12.97
C GLY A 353 30.83 -0.05 11.77
N ALA A 354 29.63 0.55 11.82
CA ALA A 354 29.16 1.45 10.77
C ALA A 354 28.54 2.71 11.38
N VAL A 355 28.65 3.81 10.67
CA VAL A 355 27.98 5.09 10.97
C VAL A 355 27.44 5.66 9.68
N ARG A 356 26.23 6.24 9.73
CA ARG A 356 25.59 6.97 8.64
C ARG A 356 25.03 8.29 9.18
N PHE A 357 25.39 9.36 8.54
CA PHE A 357 24.87 10.71 8.75
C PHE A 357 23.96 11.08 7.58
N GLU A 358 22.81 11.66 7.87
CA GLU A 358 21.88 12.19 6.86
C GLU A 358 21.40 13.58 7.26
N ASP A 359 21.25 14.45 6.26
CA ASP A 359 20.73 15.81 6.42
C ASP A 359 19.56 16.01 5.46
N PHE A 360 18.37 16.22 6.02
CA PHE A 360 17.10 16.38 5.31
C PHE A 360 16.66 17.84 5.34
N GLU A 361 16.13 18.31 4.24
CA GLU A 361 15.68 19.69 4.04
C GLU A 361 14.56 20.10 5.02
N ASP A 362 13.66 19.16 5.40
CA ASP A 362 12.42 19.45 6.12
C ASP A 362 12.50 19.27 7.65
N PHE A 363 13.32 18.36 8.18
CA PHE A 363 13.40 18.08 9.62
C PHE A 363 14.82 18.03 10.20
N GLY A 364 15.86 18.32 9.37
CA GLY A 364 17.25 18.39 9.82
C GLY A 364 17.99 17.05 9.72
N ASN A 365 18.96 16.83 10.62
CA ASN A 365 19.89 15.72 10.46
C ASN A 365 19.65 14.57 11.44
N THR A 366 20.12 13.38 11.02
CA THR A 366 20.14 12.17 11.84
C THR A 366 21.51 11.51 11.74
N THR A 367 21.90 10.82 12.84
CA THR A 367 23.13 10.01 12.86
C THR A 367 22.79 8.64 13.40
N ASN A 368 23.02 7.63 12.60
CA ASN A 368 22.76 6.24 12.96
C ASN A 368 24.04 5.43 12.95
N TRP A 369 24.12 4.45 13.82
CA TRP A 369 25.28 3.59 13.95
C TRP A 369 24.89 2.13 14.15
N LYS A 370 25.83 1.23 13.85
CA LYS A 370 25.73 -0.20 14.07
C LYS A 370 27.05 -0.74 14.59
N LEU A 371 26.98 -1.65 15.56
CA LEU A 371 28.08 -2.50 15.99
C LEU A 371 27.62 -3.95 15.93
N ALA A 372 28.38 -4.79 15.23
CA ALA A 372 28.07 -6.21 15.09
C ALA A 372 29.32 -7.05 15.29
N ALA A 373 29.17 -8.24 15.89
CA ALA A 373 30.24 -9.19 16.11
C ALA A 373 29.81 -10.61 15.74
N ARG A 374 30.79 -11.42 15.29
CA ARG A 374 30.65 -12.86 15.10
C ARG A 374 31.85 -13.58 15.73
N TRP A 375 31.58 -14.59 16.55
CA TRP A 375 32.57 -15.40 17.21
C TRP A 375 32.39 -16.88 16.87
N GLN A 376 33.34 -17.45 16.16
CA GLN A 376 33.42 -18.87 15.83
C GLN A 376 34.07 -19.57 17.03
N VAL A 377 33.25 -20.26 17.85
CA VAL A 377 33.75 -20.94 19.10
C VAL A 377 34.37 -22.29 18.79
N THR A 378 33.80 -23.01 17.85
CA THR A 378 34.31 -24.27 17.30
C THR A 378 34.07 -24.29 15.79
N ASP A 379 34.62 -25.26 15.07
CA ASP A 379 34.37 -25.41 13.62
C ASP A 379 32.86 -25.52 13.28
N ALA A 380 32.07 -26.03 14.23
CA ALA A 380 30.65 -26.25 14.06
C ALA A 380 29.75 -25.14 14.63
N LEU A 381 30.25 -24.31 15.58
CA LEU A 381 29.42 -23.38 16.34
C LEU A 381 29.95 -21.95 16.30
N ALA A 382 29.10 -21.03 15.89
CA ALA A 382 29.35 -19.60 15.95
C ALA A 382 28.22 -18.86 16.71
N PHE A 383 28.59 -17.80 17.44
CA PHE A 383 27.66 -16.81 17.96
C PHE A 383 27.75 -15.52 17.13
N ARG A 384 26.63 -14.80 17.03
CA ARG A 384 26.57 -13.49 16.41
C ARG A 384 25.70 -12.54 17.24
N GLY A 385 25.99 -11.25 17.18
CA GLY A 385 25.17 -10.24 17.82
C GLY A 385 25.34 -8.89 17.16
N ALA A 386 24.33 -8.04 17.27
CA ALA A 386 24.36 -6.68 16.76
C ALA A 386 23.53 -5.77 17.65
N VAL A 387 23.99 -4.51 17.75
CA VAL A 387 23.24 -3.39 18.29
C VAL A 387 23.27 -2.26 17.26
N SER A 388 22.16 -1.57 17.07
CA SER A 388 22.09 -0.47 16.10
C SER A 388 21.01 0.53 16.48
N THR A 389 21.19 1.76 16.00
CA THR A 389 20.12 2.75 15.88
C THR A 389 19.65 2.83 14.43
N GLY A 390 18.46 3.35 14.22
CA GLY A 390 17.89 3.62 12.91
C GLY A 390 16.82 4.70 13.01
N PHE A 391 16.40 5.22 11.88
CA PHE A 391 15.27 6.14 11.80
C PHE A 391 14.48 5.88 10.53
N ARG A 392 13.27 6.44 10.50
CA ARG A 392 12.45 6.48 9.29
C ARG A 392 11.81 7.85 9.16
N ALA A 393 12.17 8.56 8.10
CA ALA A 393 11.53 9.81 7.74
C ALA A 393 10.06 9.59 7.33
N PRO A 394 9.11 10.48 7.70
CA PRO A 394 7.80 10.50 7.09
C PRO A 394 7.95 10.74 5.59
N THR A 395 7.23 9.99 4.76
CA THR A 395 7.28 10.25 3.32
C THR A 395 6.51 11.53 2.97
N PRO A 396 6.83 12.22 1.86
CA PRO A 396 6.04 13.34 1.37
C PRO A 396 4.55 12.97 1.19
N GLY A 397 4.27 11.72 0.78
CA GLY A 397 2.91 11.19 0.68
C GLY A 397 2.19 11.09 2.02
N GLN A 398 2.85 10.60 3.09
CA GLN A 398 2.25 10.55 4.43
C GLN A 398 1.92 11.95 4.97
N SER A 399 2.76 12.93 4.67
CA SER A 399 2.59 14.31 5.09
C SER A 399 1.51 15.08 4.32
N ASN A 400 1.17 14.65 3.08
CA ASN A 400 0.35 15.46 2.18
C ASN A 400 -0.81 14.69 1.52
N VAL A 401 -0.99 13.39 1.81
CA VAL A 401 -2.05 12.59 1.19
C VAL A 401 -3.45 13.14 1.50
N THR A 402 -4.28 13.19 0.47
CA THR A 402 -5.72 13.40 0.59
C THR A 402 -6.45 12.28 -0.12
N GLN A 403 -7.30 11.55 0.62
CA GLN A 403 -8.05 10.42 0.10
C GLN A 403 -9.37 10.29 0.86
N VAL A 404 -10.45 9.98 0.17
CA VAL A 404 -11.74 9.69 0.80
C VAL A 404 -12.14 8.25 0.51
N SER A 405 -12.63 7.56 1.52
CA SER A 405 -13.15 6.19 1.41
C SER A 405 -14.50 6.07 2.09
N THR A 406 -15.37 5.23 1.53
CA THR A 406 -16.65 4.90 2.18
C THR A 406 -16.47 3.61 2.98
N SER A 407 -16.86 3.66 4.25
CA SER A 407 -16.83 2.51 5.16
C SER A 407 -18.23 2.25 5.74
N PHE A 408 -18.49 1.01 6.16
CA PHE A 408 -19.73 0.65 6.83
C PHE A 408 -19.51 0.75 8.35
N ILE A 409 -20.01 1.81 8.97
CA ILE A 409 -19.80 2.11 10.40
C ILE A 409 -21.14 2.25 11.09
N GLY A 410 -21.36 1.44 12.14
CA GLY A 410 -22.59 1.51 12.95
C GLY A 410 -23.87 1.19 12.18
N GLY A 411 -23.79 0.34 11.15
CA GLY A 411 -24.95 -0.01 10.30
C GLY A 411 -25.20 0.94 9.12
N GLU A 412 -24.37 1.99 8.95
CA GLU A 412 -24.51 3.00 7.90
C GLU A 412 -23.24 3.15 7.08
N LEU A 413 -23.40 3.52 5.80
CA LEU A 413 -22.29 3.91 4.95
C LEU A 413 -21.86 5.34 5.28
N ARG A 414 -20.61 5.51 5.69
CA ARG A 414 -20.01 6.81 6.04
C ARG A 414 -18.75 7.07 5.23
N ASP A 415 -18.62 8.29 4.74
CA ASP A 415 -17.44 8.72 4.01
C ASP A 415 -16.39 9.26 4.98
N THR A 416 -15.21 8.65 4.97
CA THR A 416 -14.08 8.99 5.83
C THR A 416 -12.96 9.56 4.96
N ALA A 417 -12.49 10.76 5.30
CA ALA A 417 -11.34 11.37 4.67
C ALA A 417 -10.03 11.03 5.41
N THR A 418 -9.03 10.58 4.68
CA THR A 418 -7.64 10.64 5.12
C THR A 418 -7.07 11.95 4.60
N LEU A 419 -6.70 12.88 5.49
CA LEU A 419 -6.21 14.20 5.14
C LEU A 419 -4.76 14.38 5.61
N ALA A 420 -4.04 15.33 5.00
CA ALA A 420 -2.75 15.77 5.49
C ALA A 420 -2.84 16.13 6.99
N PRO A 421 -1.87 15.76 7.83
CA PRO A 421 -1.87 16.12 9.26
C PRO A 421 -1.96 17.62 9.52
N THR A 422 -1.43 18.43 8.61
CA THR A 422 -1.44 19.89 8.64
C THR A 422 -2.70 20.53 8.04
N ASN A 423 -3.62 19.72 7.49
CA ASN A 423 -4.91 20.21 7.02
C ASN A 423 -5.72 20.81 8.19
N PRO A 424 -6.40 21.97 8.03
CA PRO A 424 -7.17 22.60 9.10
C PRO A 424 -8.19 21.68 9.78
N ILE A 425 -8.81 20.75 9.03
CA ILE A 425 -9.73 19.76 9.61
C ILE A 425 -8.95 18.77 10.50
N SER A 426 -7.80 18.27 10.06
CA SER A 426 -6.93 17.39 10.85
C SER A 426 -6.42 18.11 12.12
N GLN A 427 -6.01 19.37 11.98
CA GLN A 427 -5.52 20.19 13.11
C GLN A 427 -6.59 20.40 14.19
N ARG A 428 -7.88 20.50 13.81
CA ARG A 428 -8.98 20.57 14.75
C ARG A 428 -9.07 19.33 15.66
N PHE A 429 -8.54 18.19 15.22
CA PHE A 429 -8.48 16.93 15.96
C PHE A 429 -7.06 16.56 16.45
N GLY A 430 -6.12 17.51 16.46
CA GLY A 430 -4.78 17.31 16.99
C GLY A 430 -3.71 16.95 15.93
N GLY A 431 -4.04 17.08 14.64
CA GLY A 431 -3.08 16.92 13.55
C GLY A 431 -1.95 17.95 13.64
N ARG A 432 -0.72 17.53 13.35
CA ARG A 432 0.50 18.35 13.37
C ARG A 432 1.52 17.79 12.37
N GLN A 433 2.52 18.59 12.06
CA GLN A 433 3.63 18.16 11.19
C GLN A 433 4.28 16.88 11.73
N LEU A 434 4.50 15.93 10.85
CA LEU A 434 5.12 14.65 11.18
C LEU A 434 6.61 14.82 11.49
N GLN A 435 7.10 13.97 12.40
CA GLN A 435 8.51 13.86 12.77
C GLN A 435 9.04 12.48 12.36
N PRO A 436 10.36 12.29 12.25
CA PRO A 436 10.95 10.96 12.04
C PRO A 436 10.60 9.99 13.17
N GLU A 437 10.44 8.72 12.82
CA GLU A 437 10.48 7.62 13.79
C GLU A 437 11.93 7.31 14.14
N GLU A 438 12.22 7.00 15.39
CA GLU A 438 13.55 6.58 15.85
C GLU A 438 13.51 5.12 16.31
N ALA A 439 14.52 4.34 15.94
CA ALA A 439 14.59 2.93 16.27
C ALA A 439 15.88 2.56 16.97
N GLN A 440 15.78 1.64 17.94
CA GLN A 440 16.90 0.96 18.59
C GLN A 440 16.70 -0.54 18.46
N SER A 441 17.73 -1.25 18.01
CA SER A 441 17.68 -2.69 17.77
C SER A 441 18.83 -3.39 18.49
N ILE A 442 18.50 -4.51 19.14
CA ILE A 442 19.47 -5.47 19.65
C ILE A 442 19.09 -6.85 19.14
N ALA A 443 20.07 -7.59 18.64
CA ALA A 443 19.88 -8.96 18.17
C ALA A 443 21.07 -9.83 18.60
N GLY A 444 20.78 -11.11 18.88
CA GLY A 444 21.80 -12.11 19.19
C GLY A 444 21.37 -13.48 18.71
N GLY A 445 22.32 -14.27 18.23
CA GLY A 445 22.00 -15.59 17.69
C GLY A 445 23.16 -16.54 17.68
N LEU A 446 22.85 -17.78 17.36
CA LEU A 446 23.80 -18.86 17.16
C LEU A 446 23.63 -19.51 15.78
N VAL A 447 24.74 -19.99 15.25
CA VAL A 447 24.79 -20.78 14.02
C VAL A 447 25.53 -22.08 14.32
N PHE A 448 24.84 -23.21 14.13
CA PHE A 448 25.43 -24.54 14.17
C PHE A 448 25.46 -25.12 12.75
N SER A 449 26.63 -25.49 12.30
CA SER A 449 26.84 -26.11 10.97
C SER A 449 27.85 -27.25 11.12
N GLN A 450 27.36 -28.48 10.97
CA GLN A 450 28.20 -29.68 11.02
C GLN A 450 27.63 -30.75 10.09
N ASP A 451 28.49 -31.31 9.23
CA ASP A 451 28.11 -32.30 8.22
C ASP A 451 26.92 -31.80 7.35
N SER A 452 25.78 -32.49 7.44
CA SER A 452 24.55 -32.15 6.72
C SER A 452 23.60 -31.25 7.52
N TRP A 453 23.96 -30.86 8.74
CA TRP A 453 23.15 -30.00 9.59
C TRP A 453 23.52 -28.52 9.43
N LEU A 454 22.50 -27.69 9.28
CA LEU A 454 22.60 -26.25 9.48
C LEU A 454 21.43 -25.82 10.37
N VAL A 455 21.74 -25.19 11.51
CA VAL A 455 20.73 -24.64 12.42
C VAL A 455 21.12 -23.22 12.79
N THR A 456 20.20 -22.28 12.64
CA THR A 456 20.35 -20.91 13.14
C THR A 456 19.20 -20.57 14.07
N VAL A 457 19.52 -19.92 15.18
CA VAL A 457 18.54 -19.35 16.11
C VAL A 457 18.95 -17.92 16.39
N ASP A 458 18.04 -16.99 16.13
CA ASP A 458 18.26 -15.57 16.37
C ASP A 458 17.13 -15.02 17.23
N ALA A 459 17.45 -14.24 18.25
CA ALA A 459 16.51 -13.48 19.06
C ALA A 459 16.77 -11.99 18.88
N TYR A 460 15.71 -11.19 18.81
CA TYR A 460 15.83 -9.76 18.60
C TYR A 460 14.79 -8.97 19.42
N ARG A 461 15.14 -7.73 19.70
CA ARG A 461 14.24 -6.73 20.24
C ARG A 461 14.46 -5.41 19.54
N ILE A 462 13.38 -4.81 19.02
CA ILE A 462 13.37 -3.56 18.28
C ILE A 462 12.38 -2.62 18.97
N LYS A 463 12.88 -1.50 19.49
CA LYS A 463 12.05 -0.40 20.00
C LYS A 463 11.96 0.66 18.92
N VAL A 464 10.74 1.13 18.61
CA VAL A 464 10.49 2.25 17.70
C VAL A 464 9.71 3.32 18.46
N GLU A 465 10.28 4.50 18.56
CA GLU A 465 9.70 5.67 19.21
C GLU A 465 9.08 6.61 18.17
N ASP A 466 8.07 7.36 18.58
CA ASP A 466 7.33 8.33 17.74
C ASP A 466 6.83 7.72 16.42
N ARG A 467 6.27 6.52 16.50
CA ARG A 467 5.89 5.73 15.34
C ARG A 467 4.78 6.37 14.53
N LEU A 468 4.97 6.37 13.20
CA LEU A 468 4.02 6.89 12.23
C LEU A 468 2.90 5.88 11.99
N ALA A 469 1.68 6.27 12.33
CA ALA A 469 0.49 5.52 11.96
C ALA A 469 -0.68 6.43 11.64
N GLN A 470 -1.69 5.83 11.06
CA GLN A 470 -2.95 6.49 10.80
C GLN A 470 -3.82 6.43 12.07
N THR A 471 -4.39 7.57 12.46
CA THR A 471 -5.30 7.66 13.61
C THR A 471 -6.55 6.80 13.42
N GLY A 472 -7.33 6.61 14.47
CA GLY A 472 -8.73 6.24 14.37
C GLY A 472 -9.55 7.29 13.60
N ASN A 473 -10.83 6.99 13.37
CA ASN A 473 -11.74 7.89 12.67
C ASN A 473 -12.35 8.90 13.67
N PHE A 474 -12.12 10.20 13.45
CA PHE A 474 -12.77 11.28 14.19
C PHE A 474 -14.06 11.69 13.48
N THR A 475 -15.18 11.63 14.16
CA THR A 475 -16.48 12.06 13.61
C THR A 475 -16.55 13.59 13.53
N ILE A 476 -16.90 14.11 12.35
CA ILE A 476 -17.20 15.53 12.15
C ILE A 476 -18.69 15.74 12.49
N THR A 477 -18.95 16.17 13.73
CA THR A 477 -20.31 16.49 14.18
C THR A 477 -20.85 17.74 13.48
N ASP A 478 -22.17 17.95 13.49
CA ASP A 478 -22.79 19.12 12.86
C ASP A 478 -22.27 20.44 13.46
N ALA A 479 -21.97 20.46 14.77
CA ALA A 479 -21.37 21.62 15.43
C ALA A 479 -19.95 21.90 14.91
N ILE A 480 -19.10 20.87 14.80
CA ILE A 480 -17.75 21.01 14.24
C ILE A 480 -17.81 21.40 12.76
N ARG A 481 -18.74 20.80 12.00
CA ARG A 481 -18.98 21.15 10.60
C ARG A 481 -19.34 22.62 10.42
N ALA A 482 -20.28 23.13 11.24
CA ALA A 482 -20.67 24.54 11.22
C ALA A 482 -19.51 25.47 11.60
N GLU A 483 -18.68 25.11 12.59
CA GLU A 483 -17.47 25.82 12.98
C GLU A 483 -16.48 25.92 11.81
N LEU A 484 -16.17 24.80 11.16
CA LEU A 484 -15.22 24.75 10.05
C LEU A 484 -15.72 25.54 8.82
N VAL A 485 -16.99 25.39 8.48
CA VAL A 485 -17.61 26.14 7.38
C VAL A 485 -17.62 27.64 7.63
N ALA A 486 -17.86 28.07 8.88
CA ALA A 486 -17.77 29.49 9.27
C ALA A 486 -16.34 30.06 9.09
N GLN A 487 -15.32 29.21 9.18
CA GLN A 487 -13.92 29.54 8.89
C GLN A 487 -13.56 29.46 7.39
N GLY A 488 -14.52 29.16 6.52
CA GLY A 488 -14.34 29.01 5.07
C GLY A 488 -13.82 27.63 4.63
N ILE A 489 -13.81 26.63 5.53
CA ILE A 489 -13.35 25.27 5.26
C ILE A 489 -14.55 24.42 4.78
N THR A 490 -14.96 24.64 3.52
CA THR A 490 -16.13 24.01 2.94
C THR A 490 -15.96 22.51 2.66
N ASP A 491 -14.74 22.01 2.59
CA ASP A 491 -14.42 20.58 2.41
C ASP A 491 -15.01 19.71 3.53
N ALA A 492 -15.24 20.30 4.73
CA ALA A 492 -15.92 19.63 5.84
C ALA A 492 -17.36 19.20 5.52
N LEU A 493 -17.97 19.70 4.44
CA LEU A 493 -19.29 19.27 3.95
C LEU A 493 -19.27 17.91 3.22
N SER A 494 -18.09 17.46 2.79
CA SER A 494 -17.93 16.29 1.90
C SER A 494 -17.77 14.97 2.63
N PHE A 495 -17.49 14.95 3.94
CA PHE A 495 -17.24 13.72 4.68
C PHE A 495 -17.80 13.72 6.09
N ASN A 496 -18.03 12.51 6.61
CA ASN A 496 -18.60 12.29 7.95
C ASN A 496 -17.52 12.16 9.03
N SER A 497 -16.33 11.71 8.65
CA SER A 497 -15.21 11.54 9.56
C SER A 497 -13.88 11.83 8.87
N VAL A 498 -12.86 12.09 9.68
CA VAL A 498 -11.48 12.34 9.24
C VAL A 498 -10.53 11.45 10.02
N ARG A 499 -9.45 11.05 9.37
CA ARG A 499 -8.25 10.44 9.95
C ARG A 499 -7.03 11.03 9.27
N PHE A 500 -5.87 10.92 9.91
CA PHE A 500 -4.61 11.46 9.41
C PHE A 500 -3.43 10.66 9.97
N PHE A 501 -2.26 10.83 9.39
CA PHE A 501 -1.03 10.26 9.95
C PHE A 501 -0.56 11.08 11.15
N THR A 502 0.02 10.42 12.13
CA THR A 502 0.53 11.03 13.36
C THR A 502 1.71 10.25 13.93
N ASN A 503 2.59 10.91 14.67
CA ASN A 503 3.60 10.29 15.53
C ASN A 503 2.97 10.21 16.94
N ASP A 504 2.29 9.12 17.24
CA ASP A 504 1.48 9.07 18.46
C ASP A 504 1.92 8.00 19.45
N PHE A 505 2.61 6.95 19.00
CA PHE A 505 2.88 5.82 19.86
C PHE A 505 4.28 5.24 19.67
N ASP A 506 4.74 4.56 20.72
CA ASP A 506 5.97 3.79 20.72
C ASP A 506 5.62 2.31 20.69
N THR A 507 6.47 1.51 20.07
CA THR A 507 6.30 0.06 20.05
C THR A 507 7.59 -0.66 20.37
N THR A 508 7.45 -1.80 21.02
CA THR A 508 8.52 -2.79 21.18
C THR A 508 8.12 -4.07 20.46
N THR A 509 8.94 -4.49 19.51
CA THR A 509 8.80 -5.78 18.82
C THR A 509 9.90 -6.72 19.28
N SER A 510 9.55 -7.89 19.81
CA SER A 510 10.48 -8.95 20.19
C SER A 510 10.19 -10.20 19.38
N GLY A 511 11.22 -10.98 19.04
CA GLY A 511 11.01 -12.20 18.28
C GLY A 511 12.17 -13.18 18.34
N ILE A 512 11.87 -14.39 17.87
CA ILE A 512 12.81 -15.50 17.72
C ILE A 512 12.62 -16.12 16.35
N ASP A 513 13.71 -16.24 15.61
CA ASP A 513 13.78 -16.94 14.33
C ASP A 513 14.57 -18.24 14.49
N LEU A 514 14.01 -19.34 13.99
CA LEU A 514 14.67 -20.64 13.89
C LEU A 514 14.68 -21.08 12.43
N VAL A 515 15.85 -21.33 11.89
CA VAL A 515 16.02 -22.01 10.61
C VAL A 515 16.86 -23.27 10.82
N ALA A 516 16.35 -24.41 10.37
CA ALA A 516 17.08 -25.67 10.44
C ALA A 516 16.98 -26.40 9.10
N SER A 517 18.10 -26.95 8.63
CA SER A 517 18.11 -27.84 7.49
C SER A 517 18.97 -29.06 7.75
N TYR A 518 18.53 -30.19 7.17
CA TYR A 518 19.23 -31.46 7.25
C TYR A 518 19.14 -32.24 5.94
N GLY A 519 20.27 -32.57 5.36
CA GLY A 519 20.37 -33.35 4.15
C GLY A 519 20.80 -34.79 4.42
N MET A 520 20.14 -35.78 3.81
CA MET A 520 20.53 -37.17 3.92
C MET A 520 20.19 -37.97 2.68
N PRO A 521 20.99 -38.98 2.32
CA PRO A 521 20.61 -39.93 1.31
C PRO A 521 19.44 -40.80 1.81
N MET A 522 18.36 -40.88 1.05
CA MET A 522 17.17 -41.66 1.38
C MET A 522 16.45 -42.09 0.11
N TRP A 523 15.84 -43.26 0.09
CA TRP A 523 15.03 -43.80 -1.03
C TRP A 523 15.74 -43.81 -2.40
N GLY A 524 17.06 -44.02 -2.39
CA GLY A 524 17.87 -44.04 -3.62
C GLY A 524 18.16 -42.67 -4.23
N GLY A 525 17.92 -41.59 -3.50
CA GLY A 525 18.18 -40.21 -3.88
C GLY A 525 18.65 -39.38 -2.70
N GLU A 526 18.65 -38.07 -2.88
CA GLU A 526 19.01 -37.07 -1.86
C GLU A 526 17.73 -36.40 -1.31
N THR A 527 17.59 -36.38 0.02
CA THR A 527 16.46 -35.74 0.70
C THR A 527 16.97 -34.61 1.58
N ASN A 528 16.38 -33.43 1.43
CA ASN A 528 16.63 -32.27 2.29
C ASN A 528 15.34 -31.92 3.06
N PHE A 529 15.45 -31.86 4.39
CA PHE A 529 14.45 -31.35 5.31
C PHE A 529 14.82 -29.92 5.67
N ALA A 530 13.87 -28.98 5.55
CA ALA A 530 14.09 -27.59 5.91
C ALA A 530 12.92 -27.08 6.75
N LEU A 531 13.22 -26.55 7.92
CA LEU A 531 12.29 -25.89 8.84
C LEU A 531 12.65 -24.41 8.93
N ALA A 532 11.66 -23.55 8.78
CA ALA A 532 11.75 -22.14 9.16
C ALA A 532 10.59 -21.86 10.12
N PHE A 533 10.89 -21.28 11.26
CA PHE A 533 9.91 -20.90 12.28
C PHE A 533 10.24 -19.51 12.79
N ASN A 534 9.22 -18.67 12.89
CA ASN A 534 9.30 -17.33 13.46
C ASN A 534 8.22 -17.20 14.55
N TRP A 535 8.63 -16.68 15.70
CA TRP A 535 7.74 -16.11 16.70
C TRP A 535 8.06 -14.62 16.82
N THR A 536 7.03 -13.78 16.77
CA THR A 536 7.17 -12.34 16.92
C THR A 536 5.97 -11.77 17.66
N GLU A 537 6.22 -10.80 18.52
CA GLU A 537 5.21 -10.09 19.30
C GLU A 537 5.54 -8.60 19.26
N THR A 538 4.51 -7.77 19.02
CA THR A 538 4.62 -6.32 19.05
C THR A 538 3.69 -5.78 20.13
N GLU A 539 4.22 -4.96 21.01
CA GLU A 539 3.51 -4.27 22.08
C GLU A 539 3.54 -2.76 21.83
N VAL A 540 2.44 -2.07 22.12
CA VAL A 540 2.36 -0.60 22.08
C VAL A 540 2.69 -0.09 23.49
N ASP A 541 3.89 0.46 23.65
CA ASP A 541 4.42 0.90 24.97
C ASP A 541 3.76 2.20 25.46
N ARG A 542 3.45 3.11 24.52
CA ARG A 542 2.88 4.45 24.78
C ARG A 542 1.95 4.84 23.64
N PHE A 543 0.83 5.45 23.95
CA PHE A 543 -0.04 6.09 22.97
C PHE A 543 -0.90 7.19 23.64
N ASN A 544 -1.51 8.07 22.83
CA ASN A 544 -2.43 9.09 23.28
C ASN A 544 -3.88 8.65 23.00
N PRO A 545 -4.68 8.31 24.04
CA PRO A 545 -6.06 7.85 23.83
C PRO A 545 -6.98 8.87 23.17
N ALA A 546 -6.62 10.16 23.18
CA ALA A 546 -7.39 11.20 22.47
C ALA A 546 -7.20 11.16 20.94
N VAL A 547 -6.14 10.50 20.45
CA VAL A 547 -5.75 10.42 19.04
C VAL A 547 -5.90 9.00 18.52
N THR A 548 -5.33 8.03 19.23
CA THR A 548 -5.37 6.60 18.87
C THR A 548 -6.27 5.86 19.86
N SER A 549 -7.30 5.20 19.36
CA SER A 549 -8.22 4.43 20.21
C SER A 549 -7.59 3.11 20.71
N GLU A 550 -8.08 2.60 21.85
CA GLU A 550 -7.68 1.26 22.35
C GLU A 550 -7.96 0.15 21.32
N ALA A 551 -9.06 0.24 20.57
CA ALA A 551 -9.35 -0.69 19.49
C ALA A 551 -8.26 -0.64 18.40
N ARG A 552 -7.72 0.53 18.08
CA ARG A 552 -6.61 0.68 17.12
C ARG A 552 -5.32 0.10 17.67
N VAL A 553 -5.03 0.29 18.95
CA VAL A 553 -3.89 -0.35 19.64
C VAL A 553 -4.01 -1.86 19.55
N PHE A 554 -5.18 -2.41 19.88
CA PHE A 554 -5.43 -3.85 19.78
C PHE A 554 -5.17 -4.40 18.37
N ILE A 555 -5.60 -3.68 17.32
CA ILE A 555 -5.33 -4.06 15.93
C ILE A 555 -3.82 -4.04 15.65
N LEU A 556 -3.10 -3.01 16.09
CA LEU A 556 -1.64 -2.91 15.88
C LEU A 556 -0.86 -4.07 16.51
N GLU A 557 -1.32 -4.57 17.65
CA GLU A 557 -0.70 -5.68 18.36
C GLU A 557 -1.11 -7.06 17.83
N ASN A 558 -2.33 -7.20 17.26
CA ASN A 558 -2.93 -8.50 16.97
C ASN A 558 -3.27 -8.75 15.49
N ALA A 559 -3.05 -7.79 14.58
CA ALA A 559 -3.38 -7.94 13.16
C ALA A 559 -2.44 -8.90 12.39
N LEU A 560 -1.31 -9.27 12.99
CA LEU A 560 -0.38 -10.22 12.39
C LEU A 560 -0.26 -11.48 13.27
N PRO A 561 -0.18 -12.68 12.66
CA PRO A 561 0.01 -13.89 13.45
C PRO A 561 1.36 -13.88 14.16
N ASN A 562 1.36 -14.14 15.47
CA ASN A 562 2.57 -14.18 16.30
C ASN A 562 3.49 -15.36 15.96
N THR A 563 2.96 -16.42 15.34
CA THR A 563 3.76 -17.58 14.92
C THR A 563 3.57 -17.83 13.43
N LYS A 564 4.67 -18.09 12.73
CA LYS A 564 4.70 -18.55 11.35
C LYS A 564 5.71 -19.67 11.21
N GLY A 565 5.38 -20.70 10.43
CA GLY A 565 6.29 -21.80 10.21
C GLY A 565 6.11 -22.45 8.84
N ASN A 566 7.23 -22.91 8.29
CA ASN A 566 7.25 -23.71 7.07
C ASN A 566 8.15 -24.91 7.28
N PHE A 567 7.65 -26.11 7.01
CA PHE A 567 8.45 -27.31 6.95
C PHE A 567 8.39 -27.88 5.54
N ASN A 568 9.57 -28.05 4.93
CA ASN A 568 9.71 -28.53 3.56
C ASN A 568 10.48 -29.84 3.55
N ILE A 569 10.02 -30.78 2.72
CA ILE A 569 10.73 -32.01 2.38
C ILE A 569 10.98 -31.95 0.87
N ASN A 570 12.24 -31.91 0.47
CA ASN A 570 12.67 -31.93 -0.92
C ASN A 570 13.42 -33.24 -1.18
N HIS A 571 12.92 -34.06 -2.08
CA HIS A 571 13.56 -35.30 -2.47
C HIS A 571 13.87 -35.29 -3.96
N GLN A 572 15.11 -35.67 -4.34
CA GLN A 572 15.55 -35.79 -5.71
C GLN A 572 16.13 -37.19 -5.94
N ASN A 573 15.59 -37.89 -6.93
CA ASN A 573 16.08 -39.17 -7.39
C ASN A 573 16.17 -39.17 -8.93
N GLY A 574 17.39 -39.07 -9.46
CA GLY A 574 17.64 -38.92 -10.89
C GLY A 574 16.92 -37.69 -11.48
N ALA A 575 16.04 -37.93 -12.44
CA ALA A 575 15.23 -36.87 -13.08
C ALA A 575 13.97 -36.47 -12.27
N TRP A 576 13.62 -37.22 -11.23
CA TRP A 576 12.45 -36.95 -10.42
C TRP A 576 12.76 -36.03 -9.27
N ARG A 577 11.87 -35.05 -9.05
CA ARG A 577 11.95 -34.12 -7.93
C ARG A 577 10.58 -34.04 -7.24
N PHE A 578 10.57 -34.26 -5.94
CA PHE A 578 9.38 -34.18 -5.08
C PHE A 578 9.57 -33.06 -4.06
N ASN A 579 8.55 -32.24 -3.89
CA ASN A 579 8.50 -31.22 -2.85
C ASN A 579 7.20 -31.36 -2.07
N LEU A 580 7.32 -31.42 -0.75
CA LEU A 580 6.18 -31.39 0.17
C LEU A 580 6.41 -30.25 1.15
N ARG A 581 5.44 -29.34 1.25
CA ARG A 581 5.48 -28.18 2.13
C ARG A 581 4.30 -28.18 3.07
N PHE A 582 4.58 -27.96 4.35
CA PHE A 582 3.61 -27.65 5.40
C PHE A 582 3.83 -26.20 5.83
N SER A 583 2.78 -25.39 5.82
CA SER A 583 2.81 -24.00 6.29
C SER A 583 1.87 -23.87 7.48
N HIS A 584 2.34 -23.15 8.51
CA HIS A 584 1.58 -22.80 9.71
C HIS A 584 1.55 -21.29 9.87
N TYR A 585 0.38 -20.79 10.21
CA TYR A 585 0.15 -19.41 10.65
C TYR A 585 -0.67 -19.46 11.93
N GLY A 586 -0.23 -18.71 12.95
CA GLY A 586 -0.99 -18.51 14.16
C GLY A 586 -2.28 -17.74 13.93
N SER A 587 -3.07 -17.61 14.96
CA SER A 587 -4.25 -16.74 14.93
C SER A 587 -3.84 -15.27 14.80
N PHE A 588 -4.68 -14.48 14.15
CA PHE A 588 -4.58 -13.04 14.04
C PHE A 588 -5.99 -12.43 14.06
N PHE A 589 -6.07 -11.14 14.31
CA PHE A 589 -7.32 -10.40 14.32
C PHE A 589 -7.46 -9.58 13.04
N GLU A 590 -8.64 -9.61 12.44
CA GLU A 590 -9.04 -8.78 11.30
C GLU A 590 -10.36 -8.09 11.67
N ASP A 591 -10.43 -6.73 11.50
CA ASP A 591 -11.58 -5.89 11.83
C ASP A 591 -12.64 -5.88 10.73
#